data_b678e9e6020ef442707b49d8461993d1
#
_entry.id   b678e9e6020ef442707b49d8461993d1
#
_cell.length_a   1.000
_cell.length_b   1.000
_cell.length_c   1.000
_cell.angle_alpha   90.00
_cell.angle_beta   90.00
_cell.angle_gamma   90.00
#
_symmetry.space_group_name_H-M   'P 1'
#
loop_
_entity.id
_entity.type
_entity.pdbx_description
1 polymer ?
#
loop_
_entity_poly.entity_id
_entity_poly.type
_entity_poly.pdbx_seq_one_letter_code
_entity_poly.pdbx_strand_id
1 'polypeptide(L)'
;MHTLGYGSGEDATWEGFSRTDRKEDGSVWDRYSDEIRYFDGFNAVGGMHIEHSFPKSWWGAYENNAYRDLHHLFPADGSANSAKNNLPLGEVTGVSGFDNGVSKVGKNGWGVDYTDRCFEPADEYKGDFARAYFYVVTAYENLCDYWQSPMLDNNTYPVWKEWALDMLLEWHSQDPPCERELARNDSVYTIQGNRNPYIDYPDLVEYIWGAHREDPFRFPAETLPFLALPRRDQIMDM
;
A
#
# COMPACT_ATOMS: atom_id res chain seq x y z
N MET A 1 -6.85 -2.56 -15.58
CA MET A 1 -5.59 -2.83 -14.85
C MET A 1 -4.89 -4.02 -15.47
N HIS A 2 -3.60 -3.91 -15.70
CA HIS A 2 -2.72 -4.98 -16.16
C HIS A 2 -1.68 -5.25 -15.07
N THR A 3 -1.58 -6.48 -14.58
CA THR A 3 -0.60 -6.83 -13.55
C THR A 3 0.58 -7.60 -14.15
N LEU A 4 1.77 -7.33 -13.63
CA LEU A 4 2.97 -8.09 -13.95
C LEU A 4 2.88 -9.53 -13.40
N GLY A 5 3.73 -10.43 -13.89
CA GLY A 5 3.95 -11.74 -13.27
C GLY A 5 4.50 -11.58 -11.84
N TYR A 6 4.24 -12.54 -10.97
CA TYR A 6 4.81 -12.53 -9.63
C TYR A 6 6.23 -13.13 -9.64
N GLY A 7 7.21 -12.43 -9.08
CA GLY A 7 8.59 -12.90 -8.98
C GLY A 7 9.60 -12.05 -9.71
N SER A 8 10.65 -12.70 -10.22
CA SER A 8 11.81 -12.08 -10.90
C SER A 8 11.76 -12.27 -12.41
N GLY A 9 12.47 -11.41 -13.13
CA GLY A 9 12.61 -11.44 -14.59
C GLY A 9 11.79 -10.35 -15.28
N GLU A 10 11.77 -10.40 -16.61
CA GLU A 10 10.99 -9.50 -17.44
C GLU A 10 9.49 -9.70 -17.20
N ASP A 11 8.72 -8.62 -17.26
CA ASP A 11 7.28 -8.58 -16.98
C ASP A 11 6.88 -9.14 -15.60
N ALA A 12 7.78 -9.08 -14.62
CA ALA A 12 7.57 -9.58 -13.26
C ALA A 12 7.72 -8.48 -12.19
N THR A 13 7.32 -8.80 -10.95
CA THR A 13 7.25 -7.84 -9.85
C THR A 13 8.57 -7.11 -9.59
N TRP A 14 9.73 -7.80 -9.68
CA TRP A 14 11.04 -7.16 -9.45
C TRP A 14 11.42 -6.17 -10.54
N GLU A 15 10.99 -6.38 -11.79
CA GLU A 15 11.09 -5.35 -12.82
C GLU A 15 10.21 -4.14 -12.44
N GLY A 16 8.97 -4.39 -12.00
CA GLY A 16 8.09 -3.34 -11.51
C GLY A 16 8.77 -2.51 -10.43
N PHE A 17 9.31 -3.15 -9.39
CA PHE A 17 10.02 -2.47 -8.29
C PHE A 17 11.24 -1.67 -8.76
N SER A 18 11.97 -2.14 -9.76
CA SER A 18 13.10 -1.38 -10.30
C SER A 18 12.71 -0.05 -10.94
N ARG A 19 11.42 0.13 -11.26
CA ARG A 19 10.84 1.37 -11.80
C ARG A 19 10.10 2.19 -10.73
N THR A 20 9.47 1.53 -9.77
CA THR A 20 8.57 2.17 -8.79
C THR A 20 9.27 2.46 -7.45
N ASP A 21 10.27 1.67 -7.08
CA ASP A 21 10.90 1.70 -5.74
C ASP A 21 12.43 1.87 -5.80
N ARG A 22 12.95 2.46 -6.89
CA ARG A 22 14.36 2.80 -7.05
C ARG A 22 14.59 4.26 -6.64
N LYS A 23 15.55 4.48 -5.74
CA LYS A 23 16.03 5.81 -5.38
C LYS A 23 16.96 6.38 -6.47
N GLU A 24 17.23 7.69 -6.42
CA GLU A 24 18.11 8.39 -7.38
C GLU A 24 19.53 7.81 -7.43
N ASP A 25 20.04 7.34 -6.30
CA ASP A 25 21.36 6.69 -6.19
C ASP A 25 21.38 5.24 -6.70
N GLY A 26 20.23 4.74 -7.17
CA GLY A 26 20.05 3.37 -7.67
C GLY A 26 19.73 2.35 -6.57
N SER A 27 19.70 2.74 -5.31
CA SER A 27 19.33 1.86 -4.22
C SER A 27 17.83 1.58 -4.18
N VAL A 28 17.46 0.52 -3.46
CA VAL A 28 16.06 0.13 -3.24
C VAL A 28 15.42 1.02 -2.18
N TRP A 29 14.22 1.44 -2.43
CA TRP A 29 13.39 2.08 -1.41
C TRP A 29 12.70 1.00 -0.57
N ASP A 30 13.37 0.58 0.50
CA ASP A 30 12.86 -0.35 1.51
C ASP A 30 12.13 0.43 2.62
N ARG A 31 10.86 0.06 2.88
CA ARG A 31 10.08 0.71 3.94
C ARG A 31 10.17 0.00 5.30
N TYR A 32 10.92 -1.11 5.35
CA TYR A 32 11.03 -1.92 6.55
C TYR A 32 12.41 -1.91 7.19
N SER A 33 13.42 -1.33 6.51
CA SER A 33 14.81 -1.35 6.95
C SER A 33 15.60 -0.19 6.36
N ASP A 34 16.61 0.30 7.09
CA ASP A 34 17.60 1.27 6.62
C ASP A 34 18.77 0.60 5.89
N GLU A 35 18.78 -0.72 5.72
CA GLU A 35 19.83 -1.39 4.99
C GLU A 35 19.86 -0.99 3.52
N ILE A 36 21.01 -0.50 3.06
CA ILE A 36 21.16 -0.06 1.67
C ILE A 36 21.41 -1.28 0.78
N ARG A 37 20.50 -1.51 -0.15
CA ARG A 37 20.59 -2.56 -1.18
C ARG A 37 20.35 -1.95 -2.55
N TYR A 38 20.90 -2.57 -3.60
CA TYR A 38 20.81 -2.07 -4.97
C TYR A 38 20.12 -3.08 -5.87
N PHE A 39 19.35 -2.57 -6.83
CA PHE A 39 18.79 -3.43 -7.87
C PHE A 39 19.88 -4.00 -8.77
N ASP A 40 19.76 -5.29 -9.08
CA ASP A 40 20.57 -6.01 -10.06
C ASP A 40 19.67 -6.44 -11.24
N GLY A 41 19.49 -5.52 -12.18
CA GLY A 41 18.51 -5.72 -13.25
C GLY A 41 17.10 -5.95 -12.72
N PHE A 42 16.47 -7.03 -13.15
CA PHE A 42 15.12 -7.44 -12.77
C PHE A 42 15.13 -8.67 -11.85
N ASN A 43 16.28 -8.97 -11.26
CA ASN A 43 16.41 -10.06 -10.31
C ASN A 43 15.90 -9.66 -8.93
N ALA A 44 15.55 -10.65 -8.13
CA ALA A 44 15.31 -10.45 -6.71
C ALA A 44 16.57 -9.92 -6.03
N VAL A 45 16.44 -8.85 -5.27
CA VAL A 45 17.54 -8.28 -4.50
C VAL A 45 17.85 -9.18 -3.31
N GLY A 46 19.12 -9.52 -3.12
CA GLY A 46 19.55 -10.41 -2.04
C GLY A 46 19.14 -9.89 -0.65
N GLY A 47 18.55 -10.77 0.16
CA GLY A 47 18.04 -10.43 1.50
C GLY A 47 16.69 -9.70 1.52
N MET A 48 16.06 -9.49 0.36
CA MET A 48 14.75 -8.86 0.26
C MET A 48 13.68 -9.83 -0.23
N HIS A 49 12.43 -9.53 0.11
CA HIS A 49 11.24 -10.24 -0.32
C HIS A 49 10.27 -9.30 -1.05
N ILE A 50 9.35 -9.88 -1.81
CA ILE A 50 8.15 -9.18 -2.27
C ILE A 50 7.18 -9.20 -1.09
N GLU A 51 6.93 -8.03 -0.52
CA GLU A 51 5.99 -7.87 0.58
C GLU A 51 4.59 -7.59 0.07
N HIS A 52 3.62 -8.36 0.56
CA HIS A 52 2.22 -7.99 0.50
C HIS A 52 1.89 -7.18 1.76
N SER A 53 1.96 -5.85 1.70
CA SER A 53 1.70 -5.00 2.86
C SER A 53 0.34 -5.30 3.49
N PHE A 54 -0.69 -5.43 2.66
CA PHE A 54 -1.96 -6.05 3.01
C PHE A 54 -1.81 -7.57 2.82
N PRO A 55 -1.75 -8.35 3.89
CA PRO A 55 -1.39 -9.77 3.82
C PRO A 55 -2.28 -10.60 2.91
N LYS A 56 -1.69 -11.33 1.98
CA LYS A 56 -2.45 -12.16 1.04
C LYS A 56 -3.34 -13.22 1.70
N SER A 57 -2.97 -13.69 2.88
CA SER A 57 -3.80 -14.62 3.65
C SER A 57 -5.15 -14.05 4.06
N TRP A 58 -5.27 -12.71 4.09
CA TRP A 58 -6.52 -12.07 4.48
C TRP A 58 -7.64 -12.21 3.45
N TRP A 59 -7.32 -12.56 2.21
CA TRP A 59 -8.30 -12.96 1.19
C TRP A 59 -8.17 -14.42 0.74
N GLY A 60 -7.57 -15.29 1.57
CA GLY A 60 -7.42 -16.71 1.27
C GLY A 60 -6.20 -17.05 0.39
N ALA A 61 -5.29 -16.11 0.17
CA ALA A 61 -4.05 -16.26 -0.59
C ALA A 61 -4.22 -16.68 -2.06
N TYR A 62 -5.40 -16.47 -2.65
CA TYR A 62 -5.62 -16.77 -4.07
C TYR A 62 -4.80 -15.84 -4.96
N GLU A 63 -4.21 -16.42 -6.01
CA GLU A 63 -3.53 -15.66 -7.06
C GLU A 63 -4.54 -14.97 -7.97
N ASN A 64 -4.94 -13.77 -7.58
CA ASN A 64 -5.81 -12.87 -8.32
C ASN A 64 -5.06 -11.57 -8.66
N ASN A 65 -5.77 -10.54 -9.13
CA ASN A 65 -5.13 -9.25 -9.41
C ASN A 65 -4.55 -8.59 -8.14
N ALA A 66 -5.19 -8.73 -6.97
CA ALA A 66 -4.63 -8.20 -5.72
C ALA A 66 -3.28 -8.85 -5.37
N TYR A 67 -3.09 -10.13 -5.68
CA TYR A 67 -1.82 -10.83 -5.44
C TYR A 67 -0.62 -10.21 -6.17
N ARG A 68 -0.84 -9.44 -7.24
CA ARG A 68 0.17 -8.90 -8.14
C ARG A 68 0.12 -7.37 -8.26
N ASP A 69 -0.69 -6.71 -7.44
CA ASP A 69 -0.91 -5.27 -7.55
C ASP A 69 0.19 -4.47 -6.83
N LEU A 70 0.96 -3.71 -7.61
CA LEU A 70 2.06 -2.89 -7.11
C LEU A 70 1.62 -1.78 -6.15
N HIS A 71 0.34 -1.41 -6.09
CA HIS A 71 -0.14 -0.41 -5.13
C HIS A 71 -0.03 -0.85 -3.67
N HIS A 72 0.09 -2.15 -3.40
CA HIS A 72 0.33 -2.66 -2.05
C HIS A 72 1.47 -3.69 -1.96
N LEU A 73 2.16 -3.95 -3.08
CA LEU A 73 3.38 -4.74 -3.09
C LEU A 73 4.60 -3.81 -2.94
N PHE A 74 5.53 -4.18 -2.09
CA PHE A 74 6.77 -3.43 -1.85
C PHE A 74 7.97 -4.37 -1.79
N PRO A 75 9.17 -3.92 -2.26
CA PRO A 75 10.41 -4.60 -1.91
C PRO A 75 10.69 -4.35 -0.42
N ALA A 76 10.92 -5.38 0.36
CA ALA A 76 11.10 -5.26 1.80
C ALA A 76 12.21 -6.16 2.32
N ASP A 77 12.89 -5.73 3.39
CA ASP A 77 13.81 -6.56 4.14
C ASP A 77 13.20 -7.91 4.50
N GLY A 78 13.89 -8.99 4.20
CA GLY A 78 13.38 -10.34 4.38
C GLY A 78 13.15 -10.73 5.84
N SER A 79 13.96 -10.18 6.76
CA SER A 79 13.84 -10.43 8.20
C SER A 79 12.62 -9.70 8.78
N ALA A 80 12.45 -8.43 8.42
CA ALA A 80 11.30 -7.63 8.82
C ALA A 80 9.99 -8.19 8.25
N ASN A 81 9.98 -8.54 6.96
CA ASN A 81 8.85 -9.19 6.31
C ASN A 81 8.47 -10.52 7.00
N SER A 82 9.47 -11.34 7.32
CA SER A 82 9.24 -12.61 8.04
C SER A 82 8.69 -12.37 9.45
N ALA A 83 9.15 -11.33 10.13
CA ALA A 83 8.65 -10.96 11.45
C ALA A 83 7.22 -10.42 11.41
N LYS A 84 6.91 -9.59 10.40
CA LYS A 84 5.55 -9.11 10.15
C LYS A 84 4.59 -10.24 9.85
N ASN A 85 4.97 -11.15 8.95
CA ASN A 85 4.08 -12.24 8.54
C ASN A 85 2.67 -11.72 8.19
N ASN A 86 1.64 -12.24 8.84
CA ASN A 86 0.23 -11.84 8.65
C ASN A 86 -0.29 -10.91 9.76
N LEU A 87 0.60 -10.35 10.56
CA LEU A 87 0.22 -9.43 11.63
C LEU A 87 -0.48 -8.19 11.06
N PRO A 88 -1.48 -7.66 11.76
CA PRO A 88 -2.03 -6.36 11.43
C PRO A 88 -1.00 -5.27 11.65
N LEU A 89 -1.22 -4.12 11.03
CA LEU A 89 -0.54 -2.90 11.41
C LEU A 89 -1.00 -2.44 12.79
N GLY A 90 -0.14 -1.72 13.50
CA GLY A 90 -0.44 -1.21 14.84
C GLY A 90 0.69 -0.37 15.38
N GLU A 91 0.51 0.12 16.60
CA GLU A 91 1.54 0.84 17.35
C GLU A 91 2.03 0.02 18.54
N VAL A 92 3.31 -0.27 18.55
CA VAL A 92 3.91 -1.21 19.52
C VAL A 92 4.18 -0.53 20.84
N THR A 93 3.52 -0.98 21.92
CA THR A 93 3.78 -0.54 23.30
C THR A 93 4.82 -1.37 24.04
N GLY A 94 5.20 -2.53 23.48
CA GLY A 94 6.23 -3.40 24.06
C GLY A 94 6.77 -4.32 22.98
N VAL A 95 8.02 -4.14 22.62
CA VAL A 95 8.70 -4.95 21.60
C VAL A 95 8.75 -6.42 22.03
N SER A 96 8.37 -7.31 21.14
CA SER A 96 8.44 -8.76 21.35
C SER A 96 8.76 -9.49 20.06
N GLY A 97 10.02 -9.84 19.88
CA GLY A 97 10.48 -10.72 18.80
C GLY A 97 11.19 -10.05 17.63
N PHE A 98 10.95 -8.75 17.33
CA PHE A 98 11.65 -8.06 16.26
C PHE A 98 11.67 -6.55 16.48
N ASP A 99 12.84 -5.95 16.26
CA ASP A 99 13.08 -4.51 16.21
C ASP A 99 14.41 -4.29 15.46
N ASN A 100 14.39 -3.55 14.37
CA ASN A 100 15.59 -3.17 13.61
C ASN A 100 15.82 -1.64 13.61
N GLY A 101 15.11 -0.90 14.44
CA GLY A 101 15.18 0.55 14.51
C GLY A 101 14.26 1.29 13.54
N VAL A 102 13.74 0.61 12.49
CA VAL A 102 12.81 1.16 11.48
C VAL A 102 11.42 0.56 11.65
N SER A 103 11.36 -0.74 11.81
CA SER A 103 10.12 -1.46 12.04
C SER A 103 10.23 -2.41 13.22
N LYS A 104 9.13 -2.70 13.89
CA LYS A 104 9.10 -3.52 15.10
C LYS A 104 7.84 -4.35 15.20
N VAL A 105 7.93 -5.44 15.94
CA VAL A 105 6.81 -6.32 16.30
C VAL A 105 6.65 -6.34 17.80
N GLY A 106 5.42 -6.21 18.26
CA GLY A 106 5.11 -6.24 19.67
C GLY A 106 3.62 -6.17 19.95
N LYS A 107 3.27 -5.88 21.19
CA LYS A 107 1.90 -5.74 21.62
C LYS A 107 1.32 -4.43 21.07
N ASN A 108 0.14 -4.51 20.45
CA ASN A 108 -0.55 -3.31 19.98
C ASN A 108 -1.00 -2.43 21.16
N GLY A 109 -0.70 -1.15 21.06
CA GLY A 109 -1.10 -0.12 22.02
C GLY A 109 -2.19 0.81 21.50
N TRP A 110 -2.59 0.66 20.25
CA TRP A 110 -3.65 1.46 19.66
C TRP A 110 -5.03 0.93 20.07
N GLY A 111 -5.80 1.76 20.72
CA GLY A 111 -7.14 1.39 21.17
C GLY A 111 -7.15 0.32 22.26
N VAL A 112 -8.33 -0.21 22.54
CA VAL A 112 -8.55 -1.24 23.57
C VAL A 112 -9.09 -2.56 23.02
N ASP A 113 -9.60 -2.55 21.80
CA ASP A 113 -10.32 -3.69 21.21
C ASP A 113 -9.40 -4.74 20.60
N TYR A 114 -8.16 -4.37 20.26
CA TYR A 114 -7.14 -5.28 19.77
C TYR A 114 -5.81 -5.00 20.48
N THR A 115 -5.41 -5.88 21.38
CA THR A 115 -4.18 -5.77 22.17
C THR A 115 -3.15 -6.85 21.91
N ASP A 116 -3.41 -7.71 20.92
CA ASP A 116 -2.46 -8.75 20.48
C ASP A 116 -1.29 -8.15 19.69
N ARG A 117 -0.49 -9.02 19.11
CA ARG A 117 0.70 -8.62 18.34
C ARG A 117 0.34 -7.88 17.06
N CYS A 118 1.09 -6.82 16.80
CA CYS A 118 1.03 -6.05 15.58
C CYS A 118 2.44 -5.79 15.02
N PHE A 119 2.50 -5.29 13.80
CA PHE A 119 3.69 -4.76 13.16
C PHE A 119 3.57 -3.24 13.05
N GLU A 120 4.58 -2.53 13.51
CA GLU A 120 4.67 -1.07 13.39
C GLU A 120 5.79 -0.69 12.42
N PRO A 121 5.49 -0.03 11.30
CA PRO A 121 6.49 0.57 10.43
C PRO A 121 7.01 1.88 11.03
N ALA A 122 8.09 2.44 10.45
CA ALA A 122 8.53 3.79 10.79
C ALA A 122 7.43 4.83 10.50
N ASP A 123 7.44 5.92 11.27
CA ASP A 123 6.41 6.96 11.21
C ASP A 123 6.27 7.58 9.81
N GLU A 124 7.39 7.73 9.08
CA GLU A 124 7.46 8.26 7.71
C GLU A 124 6.82 7.38 6.63
N TYR A 125 6.33 6.19 6.98
CA TYR A 125 5.67 5.25 6.06
C TYR A 125 4.26 4.87 6.54
N LYS A 126 3.82 5.37 7.68
CA LYS A 126 2.50 5.03 8.23
C LYS A 126 1.38 5.42 7.27
N GLY A 127 1.46 6.64 6.69
CA GLY A 127 0.51 7.12 5.70
C GLY A 127 0.56 6.32 4.40
N ASP A 128 1.76 5.96 3.90
CA ASP A 128 1.94 5.09 2.72
C ASP A 128 1.14 3.79 2.88
N PHE A 129 1.27 3.14 4.04
CA PHE A 129 0.55 1.89 4.33
C PHE A 129 -0.95 2.10 4.52
N ALA A 130 -1.37 3.18 5.18
CA ALA A 130 -2.79 3.50 5.32
C ALA A 130 -3.44 3.67 3.93
N ARG A 131 -2.83 4.43 3.03
CA ARG A 131 -3.32 4.64 1.66
C ARG A 131 -3.31 3.36 0.82
N ALA A 132 -2.31 2.48 1.01
CA ALA A 132 -2.29 1.18 0.36
C ALA A 132 -3.44 0.28 0.87
N TYR A 133 -3.76 0.33 2.15
CA TYR A 133 -4.83 -0.43 2.77
C TYR A 133 -6.20 0.07 2.32
N PHE A 134 -6.46 1.38 2.33
CA PHE A 134 -7.69 1.96 1.78
C PHE A 134 -7.88 1.59 0.30
N TYR A 135 -6.80 1.62 -0.48
CA TYR A 135 -6.84 1.21 -1.87
C TYR A 135 -7.26 -0.26 -2.04
N VAL A 136 -6.66 -1.19 -1.30
CA VAL A 136 -6.97 -2.63 -1.45
C VAL A 136 -8.43 -2.92 -1.16
N VAL A 137 -8.99 -2.40 -0.08
CA VAL A 137 -10.40 -2.67 0.27
C VAL A 137 -11.39 -2.03 -0.70
N THR A 138 -10.98 -0.94 -1.37
CA THR A 138 -11.79 -0.28 -2.40
C THR A 138 -11.69 -0.99 -3.74
N ALA A 139 -10.46 -1.26 -4.20
CA ALA A 139 -10.23 -1.86 -5.51
C ALA A 139 -10.69 -3.34 -5.59
N TYR A 140 -10.73 -4.01 -4.44
CA TYR A 140 -11.02 -5.43 -4.30
C TYR A 140 -12.17 -5.70 -3.33
N GLU A 141 -13.18 -4.83 -3.30
CA GLU A 141 -14.37 -4.99 -2.44
C GLU A 141 -15.09 -6.34 -2.64
N ASN A 142 -14.98 -6.93 -3.83
CA ASN A 142 -15.51 -8.23 -4.16
C ASN A 142 -14.85 -9.39 -3.38
N LEU A 143 -13.78 -9.13 -2.63
CA LEU A 143 -13.12 -10.10 -1.76
C LEU A 143 -13.64 -10.02 -0.31
N CYS A 144 -14.59 -9.15 0.00
CA CYS A 144 -15.06 -8.90 1.37
C CYS A 144 -15.54 -10.16 2.11
N ASP A 145 -16.13 -11.11 1.41
CA ASP A 145 -16.59 -12.38 1.99
C ASP A 145 -15.44 -13.29 2.46
N TYR A 146 -14.22 -12.99 2.03
CA TYR A 146 -13.02 -13.77 2.35
C TYR A 146 -12.11 -13.07 3.35
N TRP A 147 -12.43 -11.84 3.79
CA TRP A 147 -11.59 -11.09 4.72
C TRP A 147 -11.36 -11.85 6.03
N GLN A 148 -10.11 -12.11 6.36
CA GLN A 148 -9.69 -12.75 7.60
C GLN A 148 -8.58 -11.95 8.26
N SER A 149 -8.96 -10.90 8.97
CA SER A 149 -8.02 -9.99 9.62
C SER A 149 -8.61 -9.42 10.91
N PRO A 150 -7.78 -9.16 11.93
CA PRO A 150 -8.23 -8.43 13.11
C PRO A 150 -8.58 -6.95 12.83
N MET A 151 -8.21 -6.42 11.63
CA MET A 151 -8.51 -5.05 11.23
C MET A 151 -9.83 -4.92 10.45
N LEU A 152 -10.40 -6.03 9.96
CA LEU A 152 -11.49 -6.00 8.98
C LEU A 152 -12.75 -6.67 9.50
N ASP A 153 -13.90 -6.16 9.07
CA ASP A 153 -15.18 -6.83 9.09
C ASP A 153 -15.49 -7.40 7.71
N ASN A 154 -16.34 -8.47 7.67
CA ASN A 154 -16.69 -9.13 6.42
C ASN A 154 -17.89 -8.41 5.75
N ASN A 155 -17.65 -7.19 5.30
CA ASN A 155 -18.62 -6.35 4.60
C ASN A 155 -17.89 -5.45 3.59
N THR A 156 -18.63 -4.81 2.70
CA THR A 156 -18.09 -3.86 1.73
C THR A 156 -17.89 -2.47 2.32
N TYR A 157 -18.66 -2.11 3.35
CA TYR A 157 -18.60 -0.82 4.02
C TYR A 157 -19.17 -0.94 5.45
N PRO A 158 -18.53 -0.35 6.46
CA PRO A 158 -17.27 0.43 6.40
C PRO A 158 -16.01 -0.40 6.20
N VAL A 159 -16.07 -1.70 6.17
CA VAL A 159 -15.05 -2.74 6.02
C VAL A 159 -14.05 -2.82 7.19
N TRP A 160 -13.72 -1.72 7.81
CA TRP A 160 -12.76 -1.61 8.91
C TRP A 160 -13.43 -1.79 10.27
N LYS A 161 -12.77 -2.49 11.17
CA LYS A 161 -13.07 -2.38 12.60
C LYS A 161 -12.70 -0.98 13.07
N GLU A 162 -13.46 -0.45 14.03
CA GLU A 162 -13.34 0.92 14.52
C GLU A 162 -11.90 1.29 14.91
N TRP A 163 -11.23 0.46 15.73
CA TRP A 163 -9.86 0.70 16.16
C TRP A 163 -8.87 0.82 14.98
N ALA A 164 -9.06 0.00 13.95
CA ALA A 164 -8.19 -0.01 12.78
C ALA A 164 -8.45 1.19 11.87
N LEU A 165 -9.71 1.57 11.72
CA LEU A 165 -10.09 2.75 10.96
C LEU A 165 -9.53 4.02 11.58
N ASP A 166 -9.71 4.20 12.89
CA ASP A 166 -9.22 5.38 13.62
C ASP A 166 -7.69 5.51 13.46
N MET A 167 -6.97 4.39 13.60
CA MET A 167 -5.52 4.37 13.41
C MET A 167 -5.11 4.74 11.98
N LEU A 168 -5.76 4.14 10.98
CA LEU A 168 -5.43 4.39 9.58
C LEU A 168 -5.74 5.83 9.15
N LEU A 169 -6.83 6.41 9.66
CA LEU A 169 -7.17 7.82 9.44
C LEU A 169 -6.12 8.74 10.07
N GLU A 170 -5.71 8.46 11.30
CA GLU A 170 -4.67 9.24 11.96
C GLU A 170 -3.34 9.15 11.23
N TRP A 171 -2.89 7.94 10.87
CA TRP A 171 -1.66 7.74 10.10
C TRP A 171 -1.69 8.47 8.75
N HIS A 172 -2.82 8.39 8.04
CA HIS A 172 -3.03 9.08 6.78
C HIS A 172 -2.90 10.62 6.92
N SER A 173 -3.43 11.17 8.03
CA SER A 173 -3.36 12.61 8.33
C SER A 173 -1.96 13.05 8.77
N GLN A 174 -1.26 12.24 9.56
CA GLN A 174 0.07 12.57 10.09
C GLN A 174 1.18 12.45 9.06
N ASP A 175 1.04 11.54 8.11
CA ASP A 175 1.97 11.29 7.01
C ASP A 175 1.25 11.43 5.66
N PRO A 176 1.06 12.68 5.19
CA PRO A 176 0.40 12.96 3.91
C PRO A 176 1.26 12.53 2.71
N PRO A 177 0.65 12.33 1.51
CA PRO A 177 1.40 11.92 0.32
C PRO A 177 2.58 12.85 0.02
N CYS A 178 3.76 12.29 -0.09
CA CYS A 178 4.99 13.00 -0.45
C CYS A 178 5.30 12.88 -1.95
N GLU A 179 6.25 13.69 -2.46
CA GLU A 179 6.66 13.65 -3.88
C GLU A 179 7.08 12.25 -4.34
N ARG A 180 7.75 11.49 -3.49
CA ARG A 180 8.20 10.13 -3.77
C ARG A 180 7.03 9.16 -3.94
N GLU A 181 5.99 9.29 -3.11
CA GLU A 181 4.78 8.47 -3.22
C GLU A 181 3.97 8.83 -4.47
N LEU A 182 3.86 10.11 -4.79
CA LEU A 182 3.24 10.59 -6.04
C LEU A 182 3.97 10.05 -7.27
N ALA A 183 5.29 10.14 -7.31
CA ALA A 183 6.12 9.60 -8.41
C ALA A 183 5.96 8.07 -8.53
N ARG A 184 5.85 7.37 -7.39
CA ARG A 184 5.56 5.93 -7.39
C ARG A 184 4.19 5.64 -7.99
N ASN A 185 3.15 6.40 -7.62
CA ASN A 185 1.81 6.25 -8.16
C ASN A 185 1.78 6.46 -9.69
N ASP A 186 2.54 7.45 -10.21
CA ASP A 186 2.74 7.67 -11.64
C ASP A 186 3.42 6.47 -12.32
N SER A 187 4.46 5.94 -11.71
CA SER A 187 5.20 4.79 -12.23
C SER A 187 4.32 3.53 -12.26
N VAL A 188 3.54 3.27 -11.21
CA VAL A 188 2.59 2.17 -11.17
C VAL A 188 1.53 2.35 -12.27
N TYR A 189 1.03 3.57 -12.50
CA TYR A 189 0.10 3.85 -13.57
C TYR A 189 0.66 3.49 -14.95
N THR A 190 1.92 3.82 -15.23
CA THR A 190 2.56 3.45 -16.52
C THR A 190 2.67 1.95 -16.72
N ILE A 191 2.75 1.18 -15.65
CA ILE A 191 2.86 -0.29 -15.69
C ILE A 191 1.47 -0.95 -15.72
N GLN A 192 0.58 -0.55 -14.80
CA GLN A 192 -0.69 -1.25 -14.54
C GLN A 192 -1.92 -0.57 -15.16
N GLY A 193 -1.83 0.71 -15.51
CA GLY A 193 -2.93 1.50 -16.08
C GLY A 193 -3.99 1.94 -15.07
N ASN A 194 -3.67 1.87 -13.76
CA ASN A 194 -4.55 2.35 -12.69
C ASN A 194 -3.74 3.09 -11.62
N ARG A 195 -4.41 3.92 -10.83
CA ARG A 195 -3.82 4.76 -9.79
C ARG A 195 -4.45 4.46 -8.43
N ASN A 196 -3.71 4.74 -7.38
CA ASN A 196 -4.29 4.81 -6.04
C ASN A 196 -4.93 6.21 -5.85
N PRO A 197 -6.26 6.30 -5.76
CA PRO A 197 -6.93 7.60 -5.65
C PRO A 197 -6.66 8.31 -4.33
N TYR A 198 -6.27 7.59 -3.28
CA TYR A 198 -5.97 8.16 -1.97
C TYR A 198 -4.59 8.84 -1.91
N ILE A 199 -3.75 8.63 -2.94
CA ILE A 199 -2.52 9.39 -3.16
C ILE A 199 -2.81 10.64 -3.98
N ASP A 200 -3.63 10.54 -5.03
CA ASP A 200 -3.98 11.66 -5.90
C ASP A 200 -4.94 12.67 -5.23
N TYR A 201 -5.82 12.15 -4.40
CA TYR A 201 -6.87 12.91 -3.71
C TYR A 201 -6.93 12.47 -2.24
N PRO A 202 -5.94 12.84 -1.41
CA PRO A 202 -5.85 12.36 -0.03
C PRO A 202 -7.11 12.67 0.79
N ASP A 203 -7.74 13.80 0.58
CA ASP A 203 -8.98 14.18 1.27
C ASP A 203 -10.13 13.18 1.01
N LEU A 204 -10.06 12.37 -0.07
CA LEU A 204 -11.12 11.40 -0.39
C LEU A 204 -11.37 10.41 0.75
N VAL A 205 -10.36 10.09 1.54
CA VAL A 205 -10.48 9.22 2.71
C VAL A 205 -11.50 9.76 3.72
N GLU A 206 -11.48 11.09 3.94
CA GLU A 206 -12.42 11.76 4.85
C GLU A 206 -13.87 11.71 4.36
N TYR A 207 -14.07 11.71 3.05
CA TYR A 207 -15.40 11.61 2.44
C TYR A 207 -15.95 10.18 2.42
N ILE A 208 -15.08 9.18 2.53
CA ILE A 208 -15.54 7.78 2.56
C ILE A 208 -15.69 7.28 4.00
N TRP A 209 -14.69 7.52 4.87
CA TRP A 209 -14.66 6.94 6.21
C TRP A 209 -14.56 7.96 7.35
N GLY A 210 -14.18 9.22 7.05
CA GLY A 210 -13.91 10.23 8.05
C GLY A 210 -15.06 11.20 8.30
N ALA A 211 -14.72 12.45 8.60
CA ALA A 211 -15.66 13.47 9.06
C ALA A 211 -16.62 13.98 7.97
N HIS A 212 -16.30 13.79 6.68
CA HIS A 212 -17.04 14.32 5.53
C HIS A 212 -17.88 13.29 4.78
N ARG A 213 -18.14 12.11 5.36
CA ARG A 213 -18.85 11.00 4.69
C ARG A 213 -20.30 11.29 4.27
N GLU A 214 -20.90 12.35 4.81
CA GLU A 214 -22.24 12.82 4.41
C GLU A 214 -22.17 13.94 3.36
N ASP A 215 -20.97 14.43 3.04
CA ASP A 215 -20.74 15.52 2.09
C ASP A 215 -20.41 14.97 0.69
N PRO A 216 -20.80 15.65 -0.39
CA PRO A 216 -20.40 15.25 -1.72
C PRO A 216 -18.94 15.59 -2.02
N PHE A 217 -18.13 14.61 -2.39
CA PHE A 217 -16.77 14.85 -2.85
C PHE A 217 -16.78 15.62 -4.18
N ARG A 218 -15.91 16.64 -4.30
CA ARG A 218 -15.72 17.38 -5.52
C ARG A 218 -14.25 17.33 -5.93
N PHE A 219 -13.99 16.88 -7.16
CA PHE A 219 -12.63 16.91 -7.70
C PHE A 219 -12.14 18.36 -7.75
N PRO A 220 -10.90 18.65 -7.30
CA PRO A 220 -10.29 19.98 -7.45
C PRO A 220 -10.24 20.39 -8.92
N ALA A 221 -10.60 21.66 -9.20
CA ALA A 221 -10.72 22.16 -10.57
C ALA A 221 -9.41 22.16 -11.37
N GLU A 222 -8.26 22.12 -10.71
CA GLU A 222 -6.92 22.20 -11.31
C GLU A 222 -6.27 20.81 -11.55
N THR A 223 -6.92 19.72 -11.16
CA THR A 223 -6.34 18.37 -11.24
C THR A 223 -6.64 17.63 -12.55
N LEU A 224 -6.97 18.31 -13.65
CA LEU A 224 -7.28 17.71 -14.94
C LEU A 224 -6.21 17.83 -16.05
N PRO A 225 -4.88 17.72 -15.82
CA PRO A 225 -3.99 17.51 -16.95
C PRO A 225 -3.96 16.05 -17.42
N PHE A 226 -4.37 15.06 -16.60
CA PHE A 226 -4.25 13.62 -16.92
C PHE A 226 -5.54 12.97 -17.44
N LEU A 227 -6.69 13.64 -17.40
CA LEU A 227 -7.94 13.17 -18.02
C LEU A 227 -8.21 13.82 -19.40
N ALA A 228 -7.20 14.40 -20.04
CA ALA A 228 -7.25 14.66 -21.47
C ALA A 228 -7.19 13.31 -22.22
N LEU A 229 -8.28 12.55 -22.18
CA LEU A 229 -8.54 11.55 -23.22
C LEU A 229 -8.31 12.26 -24.56
N PRO A 230 -7.52 11.70 -25.50
CA PRO A 230 -7.39 12.27 -26.81
C PRO A 230 -8.81 12.46 -27.36
N ARG A 231 -9.12 13.70 -27.74
CA ARG A 231 -10.43 14.01 -28.35
C ARG A 231 -10.60 13.06 -29.54
N ARG A 232 -11.77 12.46 -29.65
CA ARG A 232 -12.13 11.52 -30.73
C ARG A 232 -11.90 12.07 -32.14
N ASP A 233 -11.63 13.33 -32.27
CA ASP A 233 -11.47 14.09 -33.52
C ASP A 233 -10.06 13.98 -34.12
N GLN A 234 -9.08 13.38 -33.43
CA GLN A 234 -7.70 13.21 -33.92
C GLN A 234 -7.38 11.79 -34.47
N ILE A 235 -8.37 10.91 -34.58
CA ILE A 235 -8.18 9.54 -35.08
C ILE A 235 -8.63 9.39 -36.57
N MET A 236 -8.98 10.47 -37.25
CA MET A 236 -9.48 10.36 -38.63
C MET A 236 -8.57 10.90 -39.72
N ASP A 237 -7.28 11.17 -39.44
CA ASP A 237 -6.30 11.56 -40.46
C ASP A 237 -4.93 10.86 -40.26
N MET A 238 -4.91 9.53 -40.34
CA MET A 238 -3.70 8.75 -40.68
C MET A 238 -4.10 7.49 -41.47
#